data_f91434a8c6ea4315d5a67ace6bc8196f
#
_entry.id   f91434a8c6ea4315d5a67ace6bc8196f
#
_cell.length_a   1.000
_cell.length_b   1.000
_cell.length_c   1.000
_cell.angle_alpha   90.00
_cell.angle_beta   90.00
_cell.angle_gamma   90.00
#
_symmetry.space_group_name_H-M   'P 1'
#
loop_
_entity.id
_entity.type
_entity.pdbx_description
1 polymer ?
#
loop_
_entity_poly.entity_id
_entity_poly.type
_entity_poly.pdbx_seq_one_letter_code
_entity_poly.pdbx_strand_id
1 'polypeptide(L)'
;MAGKNPGDVQWQRSLSVSHDKVGDLLRDQGDPAAALTEYQAALDIGQRFAEADPGDAQWQRGLLLTYEKIGLVASQRKDFPDALSAFEEAEKIALRLKEINPAAASSAQDLDRVRAQVEEIHRRIAESTPVDNHKK
;
A
#
# COMPACT_ATOMS: atom_id res chain seq x y z
N MET A 1 -11.88 -21.56 -19.79
CA MET A 1 -11.97 -20.90 -19.04
C MET A 1 -11.68 -19.65 -19.28
N ALA A 2 -12.44 -19.03 -19.34
CA ALA A 2 -12.39 -17.74 -19.80
C ALA A 2 -11.50 -16.88 -19.00
N GLY A 3 -11.54 -16.89 -17.81
CA GLY A 3 -10.83 -15.92 -17.03
C GLY A 3 -9.32 -15.99 -17.09
N LYS A 4 -8.78 -16.91 -17.84
CA LYS A 4 -7.33 -17.04 -17.88
C LYS A 4 -6.71 -16.50 -19.15
N ASN A 5 -7.47 -15.82 -19.93
CA ASN A 5 -6.97 -15.22 -21.13
C ASN A 5 -5.93 -14.15 -20.77
N PRO A 6 -4.73 -14.20 -21.36
CA PRO A 6 -3.71 -13.20 -21.05
C PRO A 6 -4.14 -11.76 -21.30
N GLY A 7 -5.01 -11.55 -22.30
CA GLY A 7 -5.53 -10.22 -22.55
C GLY A 7 -6.39 -9.71 -21.41
N ASP A 8 -7.14 -10.59 -20.76
CA ASP A 8 -7.94 -10.20 -19.61
C ASP A 8 -7.06 -9.77 -18.43
N VAL A 9 -5.98 -10.49 -18.19
CA VAL A 9 -5.05 -10.14 -17.11
C VAL A 9 -4.40 -8.79 -17.40
N GLN A 10 -3.98 -8.59 -18.65
CA GLN A 10 -3.35 -7.34 -19.04
C GLN A 10 -4.30 -6.17 -18.87
N TRP A 11 -5.55 -6.36 -19.27
CA TRP A 11 -6.54 -5.32 -19.13
C TRP A 11 -6.79 -4.97 -17.67
N GLN A 12 -6.88 -5.99 -16.81
CA GLN A 12 -7.08 -5.78 -15.39
C GLN A 12 -5.88 -5.05 -14.76
N ARG A 13 -4.67 -5.40 -15.20
CA ARG A 13 -3.49 -4.72 -14.72
C ARG A 13 -3.51 -3.25 -15.10
N SER A 14 -3.87 -2.97 -16.35
CA SER A 14 -3.97 -1.59 -16.80
C SER A 14 -5.03 -0.82 -16.01
N LEU A 15 -6.14 -1.48 -15.71
CA LEU A 15 -7.20 -0.85 -14.95
C LEU A 15 -6.73 -0.53 -13.53
N SER A 16 -6.02 -1.45 -12.90
CA SER A 16 -5.48 -1.22 -11.56
C SER A 16 -4.52 -0.03 -11.55
N VAL A 17 -3.63 0.04 -12.55
CA VAL A 17 -2.70 1.15 -12.65
C VAL A 17 -3.45 2.46 -12.88
N SER A 18 -4.51 2.43 -13.68
CA SER A 18 -5.29 3.63 -13.93
C SER A 18 -5.96 4.15 -12.66
N HIS A 19 -6.52 3.25 -11.86
CA HIS A 19 -7.11 3.66 -10.58
C HIS A 19 -6.07 4.30 -9.67
N ASP A 20 -4.86 3.72 -9.60
CA ASP A 20 -3.78 4.30 -8.82
C ASP A 20 -3.44 5.73 -9.29
N LYS A 21 -3.36 5.92 -10.60
CA LYS A 21 -3.01 7.23 -11.14
C LYS A 21 -4.11 8.25 -10.89
N VAL A 22 -5.36 7.86 -11.03
CA VAL A 22 -6.48 8.76 -10.72
C VAL A 22 -6.44 9.11 -9.24
N GLY A 23 -6.16 8.12 -8.39
CA GLY A 23 -6.00 8.37 -6.98
C GLY A 23 -4.92 9.39 -6.67
N ASP A 24 -3.76 9.26 -7.35
CA ASP A 24 -2.67 10.22 -7.17
C ASP A 24 -3.11 11.63 -7.55
N LEU A 25 -3.84 11.77 -8.65
CA LEU A 25 -4.34 13.08 -9.06
C LEU A 25 -5.30 13.67 -8.05
N LEU A 26 -6.21 12.86 -7.56
CA LEU A 26 -7.19 13.32 -6.57
C LEU A 26 -6.51 13.73 -5.27
N ARG A 27 -5.51 12.96 -4.86
CA ARG A 27 -4.73 13.33 -3.68
C ARG A 27 -4.06 14.69 -3.89
N ASP A 28 -3.46 14.89 -5.05
CA ASP A 28 -2.77 16.14 -5.34
C ASP A 28 -3.74 17.31 -5.44
N GLN A 29 -4.98 17.04 -5.82
CA GLN A 29 -6.01 18.08 -5.87
C GLN A 29 -6.64 18.37 -4.51
N GLY A 30 -6.20 17.67 -3.48
CA GLY A 30 -6.69 17.90 -2.13
C GLY A 30 -7.98 17.16 -1.80
N ASP A 31 -8.25 16.06 -2.50
CA ASP A 31 -9.45 15.26 -2.24
C ASP A 31 -9.03 13.86 -1.77
N PRO A 32 -8.61 13.74 -0.51
CA PRO A 32 -8.11 12.45 -0.03
C PRO A 32 -9.19 11.35 0.03
N ALA A 33 -10.43 11.71 0.28
CA ALA A 33 -11.48 10.69 0.35
C ALA A 33 -11.69 10.05 -1.01
N ALA A 34 -11.73 10.85 -2.07
CA ALA A 34 -11.87 10.31 -3.42
C ALA A 34 -10.62 9.52 -3.82
N ALA A 35 -9.43 10.01 -3.40
CA ALA A 35 -8.19 9.27 -3.68
C ALA A 35 -8.23 7.89 -3.06
N LEU A 36 -8.68 7.78 -1.82
CA LEU A 36 -8.75 6.48 -1.15
C LEU A 36 -9.70 5.52 -1.86
N THR A 37 -10.82 6.03 -2.39
CA THR A 37 -11.74 5.20 -3.15
C THR A 37 -11.04 4.61 -4.38
N GLU A 38 -10.26 5.42 -5.09
CA GLU A 38 -9.55 4.93 -6.26
C GLU A 38 -8.45 3.94 -5.89
N TYR A 39 -7.71 4.23 -4.83
CA TYR A 39 -6.67 3.31 -4.38
C TYR A 39 -7.29 1.97 -3.94
N GLN A 40 -8.45 2.03 -3.29
CA GLN A 40 -9.12 0.81 -2.87
C GLN A 40 -9.55 -0.03 -4.08
N ALA A 41 -10.00 0.61 -5.14
CA ALA A 41 -10.35 -0.11 -6.36
C ALA A 41 -9.13 -0.80 -6.96
N ALA A 42 -7.98 -0.11 -6.98
CA ALA A 42 -6.74 -0.70 -7.45
C ALA A 42 -6.34 -1.89 -6.57
N LEU A 43 -6.48 -1.72 -5.27
CA LEU A 43 -6.13 -2.75 -4.31
C LEU A 43 -6.96 -4.01 -4.51
N ASP A 44 -8.26 -3.85 -4.72
CA ASP A 44 -9.16 -4.99 -4.91
C ASP A 44 -8.74 -5.83 -6.12
N ILE A 45 -8.38 -5.16 -7.21
CA ILE A 45 -7.90 -5.86 -8.39
C ILE A 45 -6.59 -6.57 -8.10
N GLY A 46 -5.64 -5.85 -7.49
CA GLY A 46 -4.33 -6.39 -7.21
C GLY A 46 -4.37 -7.59 -6.28
N GLN A 47 -5.21 -7.51 -5.25
CA GLN A 47 -5.33 -8.61 -4.28
C GLN A 47 -5.83 -9.88 -4.94
N ARG A 48 -6.81 -9.75 -5.84
CA ARG A 48 -7.36 -10.91 -6.52
C ARG A 48 -6.29 -11.65 -7.30
N PHE A 49 -5.47 -10.91 -8.04
CA PHE A 49 -4.44 -11.54 -8.86
C PHE A 49 -3.23 -12.00 -8.05
N ALA A 50 -2.89 -11.26 -7.00
CA ALA A 50 -1.79 -11.66 -6.13
C ALA A 50 -2.11 -12.94 -5.37
N GLU A 51 -3.38 -13.10 -4.98
CA GLU A 51 -3.79 -14.33 -4.30
C GLU A 51 -3.80 -15.52 -5.25
N ALA A 52 -4.16 -15.27 -6.51
CA ALA A 52 -4.16 -16.34 -7.50
C ALA A 52 -2.75 -16.81 -7.84
N ASP A 53 -1.77 -15.92 -7.77
CA ASP A 53 -0.38 -16.26 -8.07
C ASP A 53 0.54 -15.52 -7.10
N PRO A 54 0.69 -16.03 -5.88
CA PRO A 54 1.48 -15.32 -4.86
C PRO A 54 2.94 -15.13 -5.22
N GLY A 55 3.47 -15.90 -6.16
CA GLY A 55 4.85 -15.74 -6.59
C GLY A 55 5.06 -14.69 -7.66
N ASP A 56 3.99 -14.07 -8.15
CA ASP A 56 4.10 -13.04 -9.18
C ASP A 56 4.55 -11.74 -8.52
N ALA A 57 5.84 -11.44 -8.63
CA ALA A 57 6.42 -10.29 -7.97
C ALA A 57 5.81 -8.97 -8.44
N GLN A 58 5.37 -8.92 -9.69
CA GLN A 58 4.80 -7.69 -10.24
C GLN A 58 3.48 -7.32 -9.55
N TRP A 59 2.60 -8.31 -9.33
CA TRP A 59 1.37 -8.06 -8.60
C TRP A 59 1.63 -7.73 -7.14
N GLN A 60 2.60 -8.43 -6.53
CA GLN A 60 2.96 -8.16 -5.15
C GLN A 60 3.49 -6.73 -5.00
N ARG A 61 4.35 -6.30 -5.94
CA ARG A 61 4.88 -4.95 -5.85
C ARG A 61 3.80 -3.90 -6.08
N GLY A 62 2.87 -4.17 -6.98
CA GLY A 62 1.74 -3.27 -7.17
C GLY A 62 0.93 -3.07 -5.90
N LEU A 63 0.67 -4.17 -5.18
CA LEU A 63 -0.02 -4.08 -3.90
C LEU A 63 0.76 -3.26 -2.89
N LEU A 64 2.07 -3.51 -2.80
CA LEU A 64 2.91 -2.78 -1.85
C LEU A 64 2.80 -1.28 -2.08
N LEU A 65 2.92 -0.86 -3.33
CA LEU A 65 2.88 0.56 -3.66
C LEU A 65 1.52 1.17 -3.36
N THR A 66 0.45 0.43 -3.63
CA THR A 66 -0.90 0.93 -3.34
C THR A 66 -1.13 1.07 -1.84
N TYR A 67 -0.69 0.09 -1.05
CA TYR A 67 -0.79 0.21 0.40
C TYR A 67 0.00 1.40 0.92
N GLU A 68 1.18 1.66 0.36
CA GLU A 68 1.93 2.84 0.76
C GLU A 68 1.17 4.12 0.48
N LYS A 69 0.53 4.20 -0.67
CA LYS A 69 -0.26 5.38 -1.03
C LYS A 69 -1.42 5.57 -0.07
N ILE A 70 -2.11 4.48 0.27
CA ILE A 70 -3.19 4.54 1.25
C ILE A 70 -2.66 5.02 2.59
N GLY A 71 -1.52 4.49 3.02
CA GLY A 71 -0.92 4.91 4.28
C GLY A 71 -0.56 6.38 4.30
N LEU A 72 -0.02 6.88 3.19
CA LEU A 72 0.35 8.29 3.12
C LEU A 72 -0.87 9.20 3.17
N VAL A 73 -1.94 8.85 2.48
CA VAL A 73 -3.16 9.66 2.51
C VAL A 73 -3.79 9.63 3.91
N ALA A 74 -3.85 8.45 4.52
CA ALA A 74 -4.38 8.34 5.87
C ALA A 74 -3.56 9.18 6.84
N SER A 75 -2.24 9.16 6.68
CA SER A 75 -1.35 9.94 7.52
C SER A 75 -1.59 11.45 7.34
N GLN A 76 -1.81 11.88 6.12
CA GLN A 76 -2.12 13.29 5.86
C GLN A 76 -3.42 13.71 6.52
N ARG A 77 -4.37 12.80 6.64
CA ARG A 77 -5.62 13.06 7.31
C ARG A 77 -5.49 12.91 8.83
N LYS A 78 -4.32 12.57 9.30
CA LYS A 78 -4.06 12.28 10.71
C LYS A 78 -4.83 11.08 11.21
N ASP A 79 -5.15 10.18 10.31
CA ASP A 79 -5.84 8.94 10.62
C ASP A 79 -4.76 7.87 10.82
N PHE A 80 -4.03 8.01 11.92
CA PHE A 80 -2.80 7.23 12.11
C PHE A 80 -3.05 5.74 12.31
N PRO A 81 -4.13 5.30 12.97
CA PRO A 81 -4.37 3.86 13.03
C PRO A 81 -4.57 3.23 11.66
N ASP A 82 -5.28 3.90 10.77
CA ASP A 82 -5.46 3.40 9.40
C ASP A 82 -4.16 3.46 8.62
N ALA A 83 -3.36 4.52 8.83
CA ALA A 83 -2.06 4.63 8.19
C ALA A 83 -1.16 3.47 8.63
N LEU A 84 -1.16 3.16 9.91
CA LEU A 84 -0.35 2.07 10.44
C LEU A 84 -0.75 0.74 9.80
N SER A 85 -2.05 0.47 9.75
CA SER A 85 -2.54 -0.75 9.14
C SER A 85 -2.05 -0.90 7.70
N ALA A 86 -2.14 0.17 6.93
CA ALA A 86 -1.73 0.13 5.53
C ALA A 86 -0.23 -0.10 5.39
N PHE A 87 0.58 0.61 6.18
CA PHE A 87 2.02 0.43 6.10
C PHE A 87 2.45 -0.95 6.61
N GLU A 88 1.75 -1.51 7.57
CA GLU A 88 2.06 -2.86 8.04
C GLU A 88 1.75 -3.90 6.97
N GLU A 89 0.67 -3.70 6.20
CA GLU A 89 0.39 -4.59 5.08
C GLU A 89 1.48 -4.47 4.02
N ALA A 90 1.93 -3.24 3.76
CA ALA A 90 3.02 -3.04 2.83
C ALA A 90 4.29 -3.74 3.31
N GLU A 91 4.56 -3.72 4.61
CA GLU A 91 5.74 -4.39 5.16
C GLU A 91 5.68 -5.89 4.94
N LYS A 92 4.50 -6.50 5.17
CA LYS A 92 4.34 -7.93 4.92
C LYS A 92 4.65 -8.28 3.47
N ILE A 93 4.19 -7.44 2.55
CA ILE A 93 4.43 -7.67 1.13
C ILE A 93 5.91 -7.49 0.80
N ALA A 94 6.55 -6.49 1.40
CA ALA A 94 7.98 -6.27 1.17
C ALA A 94 8.81 -7.47 1.62
N LEU A 95 8.44 -8.07 2.76
CA LEU A 95 9.09 -9.28 3.23
C LEU A 95 8.88 -10.43 2.25
N ARG A 96 7.67 -10.56 1.73
CA ARG A 96 7.38 -11.61 0.75
C ARG A 96 8.19 -11.42 -0.53
N LEU A 97 8.30 -10.17 -0.99
CA LEU A 97 9.10 -9.88 -2.18
C LEU A 97 10.55 -10.23 -1.97
N LYS A 98 11.06 -10.00 -0.77
CA LYS A 98 12.43 -10.35 -0.47
C LYS A 98 12.63 -11.86 -0.50
N GLU A 99 11.64 -12.62 -0.10
CA GLU A 99 11.68 -14.08 -0.20
C GLU A 99 11.66 -14.55 -1.65
N ILE A 100 10.85 -13.87 -2.48
CA ILE A 100 10.75 -14.24 -3.89
C ILE A 100 12.07 -14.00 -4.60
N ASN A 101 12.72 -12.88 -4.32
CA ASN A 101 13.99 -12.54 -4.98
C ASN A 101 14.93 -11.86 -3.99
N PRO A 102 15.62 -12.64 -3.17
CA PRO A 102 16.50 -12.05 -2.14
C PRO A 102 17.63 -11.19 -2.69
N ALA A 103 18.05 -11.45 -3.93
CA ALA A 103 19.16 -10.72 -4.52
C ALA A 103 18.76 -9.36 -5.09
N ALA A 104 17.48 -9.09 -5.23
CA ALA A 104 17.05 -7.83 -5.82
C ALA A 104 17.28 -6.68 -4.84
N ALA A 105 18.06 -5.68 -5.27
CA ALA A 105 18.31 -4.51 -4.44
C ALA A 105 17.03 -3.78 -4.10
N SER A 106 16.08 -3.74 -5.05
CA SER A 106 14.82 -3.05 -4.81
C SER A 106 14.02 -3.67 -3.67
N SER A 107 14.13 -4.98 -3.47
CA SER A 107 13.43 -5.63 -2.37
C SER A 107 13.92 -5.14 -1.02
N ALA A 108 15.25 -5.01 -0.87
CA ALA A 108 15.81 -4.50 0.37
C ALA A 108 15.42 -3.03 0.58
N GLN A 109 15.47 -2.25 -0.49
CA GLN A 109 15.12 -0.83 -0.41
C GLN A 109 13.66 -0.62 -0.04
N ASP A 110 12.77 -1.42 -0.63
CA ASP A 110 11.35 -1.33 -0.31
C ASP A 110 11.10 -1.67 1.15
N LEU A 111 11.75 -2.71 1.64
CA LEU A 111 11.57 -3.13 3.02
C LEU A 111 12.06 -2.06 3.99
N ASP A 112 13.23 -1.50 3.73
CA ASP A 112 13.78 -0.44 4.58
C ASP A 112 12.86 0.77 4.61
N ARG A 113 12.35 1.16 3.45
CA ARG A 113 11.47 2.33 3.35
C ARG A 113 10.18 2.10 4.12
N VAL A 114 9.57 0.93 3.93
CA VAL A 114 8.29 0.67 4.57
C VAL A 114 8.45 0.54 6.08
N ARG A 115 9.55 -0.06 6.53
CA ARG A 115 9.81 -0.15 7.97
C ARG A 115 9.97 1.23 8.59
N ALA A 116 10.64 2.13 7.89
CA ALA A 116 10.77 3.49 8.36
C ALA A 116 9.40 4.17 8.46
N GLN A 117 8.53 3.89 7.50
CA GLN A 117 7.18 4.45 7.53
C GLN A 117 6.37 3.92 8.71
N VAL A 118 6.49 2.63 9.01
CA VAL A 118 5.82 2.04 10.16
C VAL A 118 6.31 2.70 11.46
N GLU A 119 7.63 2.85 11.59
CA GLU A 119 8.19 3.47 12.76
C GLU A 119 7.73 4.91 12.93
N GLU A 120 7.69 5.64 11.83
CA GLU A 120 7.24 7.03 11.87
C GLU A 120 5.80 7.12 12.36
N ILE A 121 4.93 6.21 11.89
CA ILE A 121 3.53 6.25 12.33
C ILE A 121 3.41 5.87 13.80
N HIS A 122 4.19 4.88 14.25
CA HIS A 122 4.19 4.55 15.68
C HIS A 122 4.56 5.78 16.50
N ARG A 123 5.55 6.53 16.04
CA ARG A 123 5.97 7.74 16.76
C ARG A 123 4.86 8.79 16.74
N ARG A 124 4.18 8.94 15.61
CA ARG A 124 3.09 9.91 15.50
C ARG A 124 1.92 9.53 16.41
N ILE A 125 1.64 8.25 16.51
CA ILE A 125 0.59 7.79 17.41
C ILE A 125 0.96 8.10 18.86
N ALA A 126 2.20 7.84 19.23
CA ALA A 126 2.65 8.10 20.58
C ALA A 126 2.57 9.59 20.91
N GLU A 127 2.91 10.45 19.94
CA GLU A 127 2.86 11.89 20.14
C GLU A 127 1.44 12.41 20.23
N SER A 128 0.51 11.78 19.50
CA SER A 128 -0.86 12.26 19.47
C SER A 128 -1.68 11.76 20.65
N THR A 129 -1.22 10.70 21.31
CA THR A 129 -1.91 10.19 22.48
C THR A 129 -1.60 11.11 23.65
N PRO A 130 -2.60 11.64 24.34
CA PRO A 130 -2.32 12.51 25.48
C PRO A 130 -1.51 11.75 26.50
N VAL A 131 -0.40 12.33 26.85
CA VAL A 131 0.41 11.74 27.86
C VAL A 131 -0.31 11.89 29.14
N ASP A 132 -0.34 10.82 29.86
CA ASP A 132 -1.05 10.87 31.05
C ASP A 132 -0.28 11.55 32.12
N ASN A 133 0.05 12.76 31.89
CA ASN A 133 0.89 13.36 32.83
C ASN A 133 0.15 14.08 33.76
N HIS A 134 -1.05 14.09 33.63
CA HIS A 134 -1.67 14.82 34.60
C HIS A 134 -1.72 13.99 35.78
N LYS A 135 -1.18 13.00 35.73
CA LYS A 135 -1.17 12.35 36.79
C LYS A 135 -0.36 13.03 37.59
N LYS A 136 -0.30 13.56 37.81
CA LYS A 136 0.36 14.27 38.59
C LYS A 136 0.27 14.17 39.54
#